data_0daaabf1b3cd3262747d99fb284bd926
#
_entry.id   0daaabf1b3cd3262747d99fb284bd926
#
_cell.length_a   1.000
_cell.length_b   1.000
_cell.length_c   1.000
_cell.angle_alpha   90.00
_cell.angle_beta   90.00
_cell.angle_gamma   90.00
#
_symmetry.space_group_name_H-M   'P 1'
#
loop_
_entity.id
_entity.type
_entity.pdbx_description
1 polymer ?
#
loop_
_entity_poly.entity_id
_entity_poly.type
_entity_poly.pdbx_seq_one_letter_code
_entity_poly.pdbx_strand_id
1 'polypeptide(L)'
;MTDSALYAILASRNFGTLATIKRDGRPQLSTVNYLYDADAGTILISITAPRAKTKNLRRDPRATFHVSTESGDGYVVVEGPAVLTPTAASRDDATVDALVDHYRRARGEHPDWDEFRDAMVADQRVLLTIPIERVYGLQM
;
A
#
# COMPACT_ATOMS: atom_id res chain seq x y z
N MET A 1 4.68 25.56 -1.63
CA MET A 1 4.01 24.46 -0.93
C MET A 1 5.03 23.70 -0.11
N THR A 2 4.71 23.36 1.12
CA THR A 2 5.57 22.57 1.99
C THR A 2 5.21 21.10 1.90
N ASP A 3 6.20 20.22 2.06
CA ASP A 3 5.96 18.78 2.07
C ASP A 3 5.03 18.37 3.21
N SER A 4 5.06 19.09 4.35
CA SER A 4 4.17 18.78 5.47
C SER A 4 2.70 18.88 5.11
N ALA A 5 2.32 19.82 4.25
CA ALA A 5 0.94 19.93 3.76
C ALA A 5 0.55 18.72 2.91
N LEU A 6 1.48 18.21 2.11
CA LEU A 6 1.26 17.03 1.28
C LEU A 6 1.14 15.77 2.15
N TYR A 7 2.00 15.61 3.16
CA TYR A 7 1.91 14.48 4.09
C TYR A 7 0.61 14.51 4.91
N ALA A 8 0.07 15.70 5.18
CA ALA A 8 -1.22 15.82 5.86
C ALA A 8 -2.35 15.21 5.03
N ILE A 9 -2.28 15.31 3.70
CA ILE A 9 -3.27 14.64 2.82
C ILE A 9 -3.17 13.13 2.99
N LEU A 10 -1.95 12.57 2.99
CA LEU A 10 -1.76 11.13 3.22
C LEU A 10 -2.36 10.69 4.56
N ALA A 11 -2.13 11.46 5.61
CA ALA A 11 -2.60 11.12 6.95
C ALA A 11 -4.12 11.19 7.10
N SER A 12 -4.80 11.97 6.26
CA SER A 12 -6.24 12.24 6.39
C SER A 12 -7.12 11.31 5.56
N ARG A 13 -6.52 10.49 4.67
CA ARG A 13 -7.26 9.61 3.77
C ARG A 13 -6.88 8.15 4.04
N ASN A 14 -7.63 7.21 3.45
CA ASN A 14 -7.39 5.78 3.64
C ASN A 14 -7.45 4.96 2.35
N PHE A 15 -7.66 5.60 1.20
CA PHE A 15 -7.55 4.91 -0.09
C PHE A 15 -6.96 5.86 -1.12
N GLY A 16 -6.36 5.29 -2.14
CA GLY A 16 -5.74 6.03 -3.22
C GLY A 16 -5.52 5.16 -4.44
N THR A 17 -4.80 5.70 -5.41
CA THR A 17 -4.52 5.01 -6.67
C THR A 17 -3.06 4.58 -6.71
N LEU A 18 -2.84 3.28 -6.83
CA LEU A 18 -1.50 2.70 -7.02
C LEU A 18 -1.24 2.53 -8.51
N ALA A 19 -0.13 3.08 -8.97
CA ALA A 19 0.35 2.91 -10.35
C ALA A 19 1.57 1.99 -10.36
N THR A 20 1.51 0.94 -11.15
CA THR A 20 2.61 0.02 -11.41
C THR A 20 2.89 -0.01 -12.91
N ILE A 21 4.02 -0.56 -13.32
CA ILE A 21 4.45 -0.49 -14.72
C ILE A 21 4.23 -1.85 -15.39
N LYS A 22 3.39 -1.85 -16.43
CA LYS A 22 3.12 -3.02 -17.25
C LYS A 22 4.33 -3.36 -18.11
N ARG A 23 4.34 -4.58 -18.67
CA ARG A 23 5.43 -5.03 -19.55
C ARG A 23 5.63 -4.10 -20.74
N ASP A 24 4.56 -3.48 -21.27
CA ASP A 24 4.64 -2.56 -22.40
C ASP A 24 5.02 -1.13 -22.00
N GLY A 25 5.33 -0.90 -20.73
CA GLY A 25 5.73 0.41 -20.20
C GLY A 25 4.59 1.32 -19.79
N ARG A 26 3.36 0.92 -20.02
CA ARG A 26 2.21 1.73 -19.60
C ARG A 26 1.91 1.54 -18.12
N PRO A 27 1.33 2.57 -17.46
CA PRO A 27 0.91 2.39 -16.07
C PRO A 27 -0.33 1.52 -15.96
N GLN A 28 -0.34 0.65 -14.95
CA GLN A 28 -1.53 -0.08 -14.54
C GLN A 28 -2.01 0.54 -13.24
N LEU A 29 -3.26 0.99 -13.21
CA LEU A 29 -3.83 1.74 -12.08
C LEU A 29 -4.83 0.89 -11.33
N SER A 30 -4.80 0.98 -10.00
CA SER A 30 -5.82 0.34 -9.17
C SER A 30 -6.08 1.18 -7.92
N THR A 31 -7.34 1.19 -7.48
CA THR A 31 -7.72 1.81 -6.21
C THR A 31 -7.46 0.82 -5.09
N VAL A 32 -6.74 1.24 -4.07
CA VAL A 32 -6.37 0.40 -2.93
C VAL A 32 -6.55 1.18 -1.63
N ASN A 33 -6.82 0.44 -0.55
CA ASN A 33 -6.71 0.98 0.80
C ASN A 33 -5.24 0.98 1.21
N TYR A 34 -4.87 1.92 2.07
CA TYR A 34 -3.49 2.01 2.52
C TYR A 34 -3.41 2.43 3.99
N LEU A 35 -2.25 2.19 4.56
CA LEU A 35 -1.84 2.72 5.86
C LEU A 35 -0.60 3.59 5.63
N TYR A 36 -0.63 4.82 6.14
CA TYR A 36 0.53 5.69 6.12
C TYR A 36 1.24 5.61 7.47
N ASP A 37 2.50 5.19 7.45
CA ASP A 37 3.35 5.16 8.63
C ASP A 37 4.28 6.39 8.59
N ALA A 38 3.89 7.44 9.31
CA ALA A 38 4.63 8.70 9.29
C ALA A 38 6.02 8.55 9.93
N ASP A 39 6.15 7.73 10.97
CA ASP A 39 7.43 7.53 11.65
C ASP A 39 8.45 6.83 10.75
N ALA A 40 8.01 5.83 10.01
CA ALA A 40 8.86 5.09 9.09
C ALA A 40 8.98 5.75 7.72
N GLY A 41 8.08 6.67 7.37
CA GLY A 41 8.04 7.30 6.05
C GLY A 41 7.64 6.32 4.96
N THR A 42 6.62 5.49 5.22
CA THR A 42 6.22 4.42 4.29
C THR A 42 4.71 4.38 4.08
N ILE A 43 4.32 3.85 2.92
CA ILE A 43 2.94 3.46 2.62
C ILE A 43 2.88 1.93 2.65
N LEU A 44 1.88 1.39 3.33
CA LEU A 44 1.67 -0.06 3.42
C LEU A 44 0.32 -0.43 2.80
N ILE A 45 0.33 -1.46 1.95
CA ILE A 45 -0.84 -1.90 1.20
C ILE A 45 -0.88 -3.43 1.19
N SER A 46 -2.03 -4.00 1.58
CA SER A 46 -2.25 -5.46 1.48
C SER A 46 -2.79 -5.78 0.08
N ILE A 47 -2.07 -6.60 -0.66
CA ILE A 47 -2.43 -7.01 -2.02
C ILE A 47 -2.37 -8.53 -2.16
N THR A 48 -2.82 -9.07 -3.28
CA THR A 48 -2.81 -10.52 -3.52
C THR A 48 -1.85 -10.89 -4.63
N ALA A 49 -1.20 -12.04 -4.49
CA ALA A 49 -0.12 -12.47 -5.38
C ALA A 49 -0.54 -12.58 -6.87
N PRO A 50 -1.74 -13.12 -7.22
CA PRO A 50 -2.09 -13.28 -8.63
C PRO A 50 -2.53 -11.99 -9.36
N ARG A 51 -2.69 -10.88 -8.66
CA ARG A 51 -3.13 -9.63 -9.29
C ARG A 51 -2.01 -9.03 -10.17
N ALA A 52 -2.44 -8.30 -11.21
CA ALA A 52 -1.50 -7.66 -12.14
C ALA A 52 -0.52 -6.73 -11.46
N LYS A 53 -0.99 -5.92 -10.51
CA LYS A 53 -0.11 -4.98 -9.78
C LYS A 53 1.01 -5.69 -9.04
N THR A 54 0.72 -6.83 -8.45
CA THR A 54 1.73 -7.60 -7.71
C THR A 54 2.79 -8.15 -8.66
N LYS A 55 2.35 -8.74 -9.77
CA LYS A 55 3.26 -9.27 -10.78
C LYS A 55 4.12 -8.17 -11.41
N ASN A 56 3.50 -7.01 -11.67
CA ASN A 56 4.22 -5.85 -12.20
C ASN A 56 5.33 -5.41 -11.23
N LEU A 57 5.02 -5.30 -9.94
CA LEU A 57 5.99 -4.86 -8.93
C LEU A 57 7.10 -5.87 -8.69
N ARG A 58 6.83 -7.18 -8.84
CA ARG A 58 7.86 -8.21 -8.76
C ARG A 58 8.89 -8.04 -9.90
N ARG A 59 8.43 -7.62 -11.07
CA ARG A 59 9.27 -7.43 -12.25
C ARG A 59 9.94 -6.05 -12.24
N ASP A 60 9.20 -5.00 -11.87
CA ASP A 60 9.65 -3.61 -11.86
C ASP A 60 9.15 -2.96 -10.57
N PRO A 61 10.03 -2.73 -9.59
CA PRO A 61 9.61 -2.29 -8.27
C PRO A 61 9.22 -0.81 -8.18
N ARG A 62 9.33 -0.05 -9.27
CA ARG A 62 8.95 1.37 -9.24
C ARG A 62 7.46 1.50 -8.98
N ALA A 63 7.10 2.12 -7.86
CA ALA A 63 5.72 2.32 -7.45
C ALA A 63 5.43 3.81 -7.31
N THR A 64 4.24 4.20 -7.76
CA THR A 64 3.73 5.57 -7.64
C THR A 64 2.35 5.49 -7.00
N PHE A 65 2.10 6.33 -6.01
CA PHE A 65 0.85 6.29 -5.27
C PHE A 65 0.26 7.70 -5.14
N HIS A 66 -0.98 7.85 -5.59
CA HIS A 66 -1.70 9.13 -5.66
C HIS A 66 -2.88 9.12 -4.69
N VAL A 67 -2.98 10.16 -3.88
CA VAL A 67 -4.10 10.37 -2.97
C VAL A 67 -4.63 11.78 -3.18
N SER A 68 -5.94 11.92 -3.43
CA SER A 68 -6.58 13.23 -3.53
C SER A 68 -7.29 13.59 -2.24
N THR A 69 -7.49 14.89 -2.03
CA THR A 69 -8.40 15.39 -0.99
C THR A 69 -9.82 14.94 -1.32
N GLU A 70 -10.71 15.02 -0.34
CA GLU A 70 -12.11 14.63 -0.53
C GLU A 70 -12.79 15.40 -1.65
N SER A 71 -12.52 16.71 -1.73
CA SER A 71 -13.11 17.57 -2.77
C SER A 71 -12.42 17.42 -4.14
N GLY A 72 -11.21 16.84 -4.17
CA GLY A 72 -10.46 16.67 -5.40
C GLY A 72 -9.64 17.90 -5.81
N ASP A 73 -9.65 18.97 -5.00
CA ASP A 73 -8.91 20.20 -5.31
C ASP A 73 -7.46 20.18 -4.85
N GLY A 74 -7.06 19.13 -4.16
CA GLY A 74 -5.68 18.92 -3.75
C GLY A 74 -5.30 17.46 -3.92
N TYR A 75 -4.02 17.18 -4.00
CA TYR A 75 -3.53 15.80 -4.11
C TYR A 75 -2.07 15.70 -3.69
N VAL A 76 -1.67 14.49 -3.39
CA VAL A 76 -0.28 14.13 -3.12
C VAL A 76 0.09 12.89 -3.92
N VAL A 77 1.31 12.88 -4.45
CA VAL A 77 1.87 11.71 -5.11
C VAL A 77 3.17 11.36 -4.40
N VAL A 78 3.33 10.09 -4.08
CA VAL A 78 4.57 9.57 -3.51
C VAL A 78 5.15 8.53 -4.46
N GLU A 79 6.48 8.49 -4.53
CA GLU A 79 7.20 7.55 -5.37
C GLU A 79 8.27 6.86 -4.52
N GLY A 80 8.46 5.57 -4.76
CA GLY A 80 9.50 4.80 -4.12
C GLY A 80 9.54 3.38 -4.63
N PRO A 81 10.57 2.61 -4.26
CA PRO A 81 10.67 1.22 -4.66
C PRO A 81 9.75 0.36 -3.81
N ALA A 82 8.96 -0.48 -4.46
CA ALA A 82 8.10 -1.42 -3.77
C ALA A 82 8.95 -2.51 -3.09
N VAL A 83 8.65 -2.78 -1.83
CA VAL A 83 9.19 -3.91 -1.09
C VAL A 83 8.03 -4.84 -0.79
N LEU A 84 8.09 -6.07 -1.29
CA LEU A 84 7.02 -7.04 -1.15
C LEU A 84 7.49 -8.20 -0.26
N THR A 85 6.64 -8.59 0.69
CA THR A 85 6.86 -9.82 1.43
C THR A 85 6.73 -11.03 0.51
N PRO A 86 7.25 -12.20 0.90
CA PRO A 86 6.81 -13.43 0.27
C PRO A 86 5.29 -13.58 0.38
N THR A 87 4.69 -14.36 -0.50
CA THR A 87 3.27 -14.68 -0.44
C THR A 87 2.95 -15.45 0.83
N ALA A 88 1.87 -15.09 1.52
CA ALA A 88 1.41 -15.82 2.71
C ALA A 88 1.17 -17.29 2.34
N ALA A 89 1.85 -18.18 3.03
CA ALA A 89 1.86 -19.61 2.70
C ALA A 89 1.41 -20.50 3.88
N SER A 90 1.62 -20.05 5.11
CA SER A 90 1.15 -20.76 6.29
C SER A 90 0.66 -19.76 7.34
N ARG A 91 -0.29 -20.21 8.14
CA ARG A 91 -0.99 -19.38 9.15
C ARG A 91 -0.02 -18.61 10.06
N ASP A 92 1.13 -19.19 10.38
CA ASP A 92 2.07 -18.64 11.35
C ASP A 92 3.36 -18.11 10.71
N ASP A 93 3.37 -17.89 9.39
CA ASP A 93 4.57 -17.36 8.76
C ASP A 93 4.75 -15.86 8.99
N ALA A 94 5.95 -15.36 8.68
CA ALA A 94 6.30 -13.96 8.93
C ALA A 94 5.42 -12.99 8.11
N THR A 95 5.01 -13.38 6.92
CA THR A 95 4.13 -12.54 6.09
C THR A 95 2.77 -12.39 6.76
N VAL A 96 2.20 -13.48 7.26
CA VAL A 96 0.91 -13.42 7.96
C VAL A 96 1.03 -12.58 9.24
N ASP A 97 2.13 -12.71 9.99
CA ASP A 97 2.38 -11.86 11.16
C ASP A 97 2.39 -10.38 10.78
N ALA A 98 3.05 -10.03 9.67
CA ALA A 98 3.09 -8.66 9.18
C ALA A 98 1.70 -8.16 8.77
N LEU A 99 0.88 -9.01 8.17
CA LEU A 99 -0.50 -8.68 7.79
C LEU A 99 -1.40 -8.50 9.01
N VAL A 100 -1.20 -9.27 10.06
CA VAL A 100 -1.91 -9.09 11.34
C VAL A 100 -1.58 -7.72 11.92
N ASP A 101 -0.31 -7.36 11.99
CA ASP A 101 0.12 -6.06 12.49
C ASP A 101 -0.46 -4.93 11.64
N HIS A 102 -0.43 -5.06 10.34
CA HIS A 102 -1.01 -4.10 9.40
C HIS A 102 -2.51 -3.89 9.64
N TYR A 103 -3.27 -4.98 9.75
CA TYR A 103 -4.72 -4.90 10.02
C TYR A 103 -4.98 -4.21 11.35
N ARG A 104 -4.25 -4.61 12.40
CA ARG A 104 -4.43 -4.06 13.74
C ARG A 104 -4.18 -2.55 13.77
N ARG A 105 -3.14 -2.09 13.08
CA ARG A 105 -2.82 -0.67 12.98
C ARG A 105 -3.86 0.12 12.17
N ALA A 106 -4.41 -0.49 11.13
CA ALA A 106 -5.37 0.17 10.24
C ALA A 106 -6.80 0.13 10.78
N ARG A 107 -7.20 -0.94 11.46
CA ARG A 107 -8.59 -1.19 11.82
C ARG A 107 -8.83 -1.62 13.27
N GLY A 108 -7.77 -1.87 14.04
CA GLY A 108 -7.89 -2.36 15.41
C GLY A 108 -7.98 -3.88 15.49
N GLU A 109 -8.54 -4.39 16.59
CA GLU A 109 -8.59 -5.82 16.80
C GLU A 109 -9.62 -6.50 15.90
N HIS A 110 -9.22 -7.66 15.34
CA HIS A 110 -10.13 -8.50 14.57
C HIS A 110 -10.90 -9.43 15.53
N PRO A 111 -12.18 -9.70 15.28
CA PRO A 111 -12.97 -10.59 16.16
C PRO A 111 -12.50 -12.03 16.17
N ASP A 112 -11.78 -12.49 15.15
CA ASP A 112 -11.29 -13.86 15.04
C ASP A 112 -9.97 -13.88 14.26
N TRP A 113 -8.84 -13.81 14.99
CA TRP A 113 -7.51 -13.79 14.36
C TRP A 113 -7.17 -15.08 13.63
N ASP A 114 -7.68 -16.23 14.09
CA ASP A 114 -7.44 -17.50 13.39
C ASP A 114 -8.11 -17.50 12.01
N GLU A 115 -9.34 -17.02 11.93
CA GLU A 115 -10.03 -16.85 10.65
C GLU A 115 -9.29 -15.86 9.74
N PHE A 116 -8.83 -14.74 10.30
CA PHE A 116 -8.06 -13.75 9.52
C PHE A 116 -6.80 -14.37 8.95
N ARG A 117 -6.03 -15.09 9.78
CA ARG A 117 -4.78 -15.73 9.35
C ARG A 117 -5.03 -16.75 8.24
N ASP A 118 -6.06 -17.56 8.35
CA ASP A 118 -6.44 -18.51 7.31
C ASP A 118 -6.83 -17.81 6.01
N ALA A 119 -7.55 -16.69 6.11
CA ALA A 119 -7.95 -15.91 4.94
C ALA A 119 -6.74 -15.30 4.22
N MET A 120 -5.72 -14.85 4.95
CA MET A 120 -4.51 -14.30 4.34
C MET A 120 -3.79 -15.35 3.50
N VAL A 121 -3.73 -16.57 3.97
CA VAL A 121 -3.14 -17.70 3.21
C VAL A 121 -4.02 -18.07 2.02
N ALA A 122 -5.32 -18.20 2.22
CA ALA A 122 -6.26 -18.57 1.15
C ALA A 122 -6.26 -17.53 0.02
N ASP A 123 -6.17 -16.24 0.36
CA ASP A 123 -6.15 -15.13 -0.59
C ASP A 123 -4.76 -14.92 -1.22
N GLN A 124 -3.74 -15.63 -0.77
CA GLN A 124 -2.35 -15.44 -1.22
C GLN A 124 -1.90 -14.00 -1.03
N ARG A 125 -2.09 -13.47 0.17
CA ARG A 125 -1.77 -12.08 0.48
C ARG A 125 -0.28 -11.82 0.54
N VAL A 126 0.07 -10.59 0.18
CA VAL A 126 1.41 -10.01 0.21
C VAL A 126 1.27 -8.64 0.87
N LEU A 127 2.18 -8.29 1.74
CA LEU A 127 2.24 -6.92 2.25
C LEU A 127 3.24 -6.14 1.41
N LEU A 128 2.73 -5.09 0.77
CA LEU A 128 3.52 -4.13 -0.01
C LEU A 128 3.88 -2.96 0.88
N THR A 129 5.16 -2.60 0.90
CA THR A 129 5.67 -1.40 1.56
C THR A 129 6.33 -0.52 0.51
N ILE A 130 5.95 0.77 0.48
CA ILE A 130 6.59 1.76 -0.39
C ILE A 130 7.31 2.76 0.51
N PRO A 131 8.65 2.68 0.64
CA PRO A 131 9.41 3.75 1.28
C PRO A 131 9.29 5.01 0.41
N ILE A 132 8.92 6.13 1.03
CA ILE A 132 8.71 7.38 0.29
C ILE A 132 10.06 8.01 -0.01
N GLU A 133 10.47 8.01 -1.28
CA GLU A 133 11.70 8.64 -1.73
C GLU A 133 11.45 10.02 -2.32
N ARG A 134 10.28 10.24 -2.88
CA ARG A 134 9.93 11.50 -3.53
C ARG A 134 8.47 11.79 -3.29
N VAL A 135 8.16 13.06 -3.04
CA VAL A 135 6.78 13.53 -2.84
C VAL A 135 6.56 14.80 -3.65
N TYR A 136 5.40 14.90 -4.28
CA TYR A 136 4.96 16.13 -4.93
C TYR A 136 3.44 16.19 -4.91
N GLY A 137 2.89 17.34 -5.24
CA GLY A 137 1.45 17.51 -5.29
C GLY A 137 1.02 18.96 -5.24
N LEU A 138 -0.25 19.14 -4.93
CA LEU A 138 -0.89 20.45 -4.84
C LEU A 138 -1.86 20.45 -3.68
N GLN A 139 -1.79 21.47 -2.85
CA GLN A 139 -2.79 21.70 -1.82
C GLN A 139 -3.39 23.09 -2.01
N MET A 140 -4.70 23.11 -2.17
CA MET A 140 -5.45 24.35 -2.31
C MET A 140 -5.87 24.95 -0.97
#